data_17f53728cc0e1a69d62c529f62fb6591
#
_entry.id   17f53728cc0e1a69d62c529f62fb6591
#
_cell.length_a   1.000
_cell.length_b   1.000
_cell.length_c   1.000
_cell.angle_alpha   90.00
_cell.angle_beta   90.00
_cell.angle_gamma   90.00
#
_symmetry.space_group_name_H-M   'P 1'
#
loop_
_entity.id
_entity.type
_entity.pdbx_description
1 polymer ?
#
loop_
_entity_poly.entity_id
_entity_poly.type
_entity_poly.pdbx_seq_one_letter_code
_entity_poly.pdbx_strand_id
1 'polypeptide(L)'
;MSITKERKSEIFQQYRRSDADTGSPEVQVAVLSHRIAQLTEHFKLHNKDHAGRRGLLMLVSKRRRLLKYLEATDTTRYADVIKKIGLRK
;
A
#
# COMPACT_ATOMS: atom_id res chain seq x y z
N MET A 1 -14.84 2.30 2.06
CA MET A 1 -13.69 3.21 2.11
C MET A 1 -12.76 2.94 0.95
N SER A 2 -12.76 3.82 0.01
CA SER A 2 -11.91 3.71 -1.17
C SER A 2 -11.07 4.99 -1.30
N ILE A 3 -9.95 4.86 -2.01
CA ILE A 3 -9.08 6.00 -2.30
C ILE A 3 -9.79 6.88 -3.33
N THR A 4 -9.77 8.18 -3.11
CA THR A 4 -10.31 9.12 -4.10
C THR A 4 -9.45 9.06 -5.37
N LYS A 5 -10.04 9.45 -6.50
CA LYS A 5 -9.36 9.46 -7.78
C LYS A 5 -8.13 10.39 -7.75
N GLU A 6 -8.28 11.55 -7.14
CA GLU A 6 -7.20 12.53 -7.02
C GLU A 6 -6.05 11.98 -6.18
N ARG A 7 -6.37 11.34 -5.04
CA ARG A 7 -5.34 10.79 -4.16
C ARG A 7 -4.60 9.64 -4.83
N LYS A 8 -5.32 8.80 -5.56
CA LYS A 8 -4.72 7.69 -6.31
C LYS A 8 -3.76 8.20 -7.36
N SER A 9 -4.13 9.28 -8.06
CA SER A 9 -3.27 9.91 -9.06
C SER A 9 -1.99 10.45 -8.43
N GLU A 10 -2.08 11.10 -7.28
CA GLU A 10 -0.92 11.60 -6.54
C GLU A 10 0.03 10.45 -6.17
N ILE A 11 -0.51 9.34 -5.68
CA ILE A 11 0.29 8.19 -5.32
C ILE A 11 1.00 7.63 -6.54
N PHE A 12 0.32 7.50 -7.66
CA PHE A 12 0.92 7.03 -8.90
C PHE A 12 2.10 7.91 -9.31
N GLN A 13 1.94 9.22 -9.24
CA GLN A 13 3.00 10.15 -9.61
C GLN A 13 4.22 10.04 -8.70
N GLN A 14 4.00 9.81 -7.41
CA GLN A 14 5.07 9.69 -6.43
C GLN A 14 5.89 8.40 -6.56
N TYR A 15 5.24 7.29 -6.91
CA TYR A 15 5.85 5.97 -6.82
C TYR A 15 6.12 5.30 -8.15
N ARG A 16 5.55 5.80 -9.24
CA ARG A 16 5.76 5.17 -10.54
C ARG A 16 7.21 5.33 -10.99
N ARG A 17 7.69 4.35 -11.72
CA ARG A 17 9.07 4.30 -12.23
C ARG A 17 9.24 5.13 -13.49
N SER A 18 8.17 5.34 -14.24
CA SER A 18 8.14 6.12 -15.47
C SER A 18 6.73 6.64 -15.67
N ASP A 19 6.53 7.51 -16.65
CA ASP A 19 5.20 8.08 -16.93
C ASP A 19 4.18 7.01 -17.30
N ALA A 20 4.63 5.89 -17.84
CA ALA A 20 3.75 4.78 -18.22
C ALA A 20 3.50 3.79 -17.07
N ASP A 21 4.17 3.94 -15.94
CA ASP A 21 4.08 2.98 -14.84
C ASP A 21 2.84 3.24 -13.99
N THR A 22 1.84 2.37 -14.11
CA THR A 22 0.62 2.43 -13.31
C THR A 22 0.40 1.18 -12.47
N GLY A 23 1.25 0.16 -12.63
CA GLY A 23 1.04 -1.13 -12.00
C GLY A 23 2.28 -1.76 -11.38
N SER A 24 3.36 -1.01 -11.18
CA SER A 24 4.56 -1.57 -10.55
C SER A 24 4.28 -2.00 -9.11
N PRO A 25 5.08 -2.91 -8.55
CA PRO A 25 4.95 -3.27 -7.13
C PRO A 25 5.02 -2.05 -6.20
N GLU A 26 5.85 -1.06 -6.52
CA GLU A 26 5.95 0.15 -5.71
C GLU A 26 4.63 0.91 -5.65
N VAL A 27 3.98 1.11 -6.80
CA VAL A 27 2.69 1.79 -6.85
C VAL A 27 1.63 0.98 -6.11
N GLN A 28 1.61 -0.34 -6.30
CA GLN A 28 0.65 -1.21 -5.61
C GLN A 28 0.82 -1.16 -4.10
N VAL A 29 2.06 -1.18 -3.61
CA VAL A 29 2.34 -1.09 -2.18
C VAL A 29 1.87 0.26 -1.63
N ALA A 30 2.09 1.35 -2.35
CA ALA A 30 1.67 2.68 -1.91
C ALA A 30 0.15 2.79 -1.81
N VAL A 31 -0.58 2.28 -2.80
CA VAL A 31 -2.05 2.27 -2.80
C VAL A 31 -2.57 1.42 -1.64
N LEU A 32 -2.02 0.22 -1.46
CA LEU A 32 -2.41 -0.67 -0.36
C LEU A 32 -2.14 -0.04 1.00
N SER A 33 -0.99 0.61 1.16
CA SER A 33 -0.64 1.28 2.41
C SER A 33 -1.64 2.38 2.76
N HIS A 34 -2.08 3.15 1.76
CA HIS A 34 -3.08 4.19 1.97
C HIS A 34 -4.43 3.59 2.40
N ARG A 35 -4.87 2.52 1.73
CA ARG A 35 -6.11 1.82 2.09
C ARG A 35 -6.05 1.24 3.49
N ILE A 36 -4.91 0.63 3.84
CA ILE A 36 -4.71 0.05 5.17
C ILE A 36 -4.81 1.15 6.24
N ALA A 37 -4.21 2.31 6.00
CA ALA A 37 -4.29 3.42 6.94
C ALA A 37 -5.73 3.90 7.12
N GLN A 38 -6.49 4.03 6.03
CA GLN A 38 -7.90 4.42 6.09
C GLN A 38 -8.73 3.42 6.88
N LEU A 39 -8.54 2.13 6.64
CA LEU A 39 -9.28 1.09 7.36
C LEU A 39 -8.89 1.02 8.82
N THR A 40 -7.62 1.23 9.14
CA THR A 40 -7.16 1.26 10.52
C THR A 40 -7.86 2.38 11.30
N GLU A 41 -7.99 3.56 10.69
CA GLU A 41 -8.73 4.67 11.30
C GLU A 41 -10.21 4.33 11.46
N HIS A 42 -10.80 3.67 10.44
CA HIS A 42 -12.19 3.23 10.51
C HIS A 42 -12.45 2.33 11.73
N PHE A 43 -11.54 1.40 12.02
CA PHE A 43 -11.72 0.44 13.11
C PHE A 43 -11.53 1.04 14.50
N LYS A 44 -10.98 2.22 14.60
CA LYS A 44 -10.97 2.94 15.87
C LYS A 44 -12.39 3.32 16.28
N LEU A 45 -13.28 3.53 15.31
CA LEU A 45 -14.68 3.90 15.55
C LEU A 45 -15.64 2.73 15.42
N HIS A 46 -15.28 1.71 14.62
CA HIS A 46 -16.15 0.58 14.29
C HIS A 46 -15.44 -0.75 14.55
N ASN A 47 -15.11 -0.98 15.82
CA ASN A 47 -14.30 -2.14 16.21
C ASN A 47 -15.00 -3.49 16.08
N LYS A 48 -16.32 -3.50 15.84
CA LYS A 48 -17.09 -4.74 15.69
C LYS A 48 -17.35 -5.15 14.24
N ASP A 49 -16.72 -4.47 13.28
CA ASP A 49 -16.85 -4.80 11.87
C ASP A 49 -15.91 -5.95 11.50
N HIS A 50 -16.37 -7.18 11.73
CA HIS A 50 -15.55 -8.37 11.50
C HIS A 50 -15.25 -8.60 10.02
N ALA A 51 -16.20 -8.32 9.14
CA ALA A 51 -15.99 -8.46 7.70
C ALA A 51 -14.91 -7.48 7.20
N GLY A 52 -14.97 -6.25 7.67
CA GLY A 52 -13.97 -5.24 7.33
C GLY A 52 -12.57 -5.60 7.85
N ARG A 53 -12.48 -6.17 9.06
CA ARG A 53 -11.21 -6.62 9.61
C ARG A 53 -10.58 -7.72 8.76
N ARG A 54 -11.39 -8.64 8.26
CA ARG A 54 -10.93 -9.69 7.35
C ARG A 54 -10.36 -9.07 6.07
N GLY A 55 -11.07 -8.07 5.51
CA GLY A 55 -10.60 -7.33 4.35
C GLY A 55 -9.27 -6.64 4.60
N LEU A 56 -9.12 -6.02 5.77
CA LEU A 56 -7.86 -5.38 6.16
C LEU A 56 -6.71 -6.38 6.21
N LEU A 57 -6.92 -7.54 6.80
CA LEU A 57 -5.89 -8.58 6.85
C LEU A 57 -5.48 -9.04 5.45
N MET A 58 -6.42 -9.14 4.52
CA MET A 58 -6.11 -9.48 3.13
C MET A 58 -5.22 -8.43 2.48
N LEU A 59 -5.49 -7.15 2.71
CA LEU A 59 -4.68 -6.06 2.18
C LEU A 59 -3.27 -6.08 2.77
N VAL A 60 -3.15 -6.30 4.07
CA VAL A 60 -1.86 -6.41 4.75
C VAL A 60 -1.04 -7.57 4.19
N SER A 61 -1.67 -8.72 3.99
CA SER A 61 -1.01 -9.89 3.42
C SER A 61 -0.54 -9.63 2.01
N LYS A 62 -1.36 -8.97 1.19
CA LYS A 62 -1.00 -8.64 -0.19
C LYS A 62 0.19 -7.68 -0.23
N ARG A 63 0.18 -6.65 0.63
CA ARG A 63 1.30 -5.70 0.72
C ARG A 63 2.59 -6.42 1.11
N ARG A 64 2.51 -7.33 2.09
CA ARG A 64 3.67 -8.08 2.54
C ARG A 64 4.27 -8.93 1.40
N ARG A 65 3.43 -9.58 0.61
CA ARG A 65 3.89 -10.39 -0.52
C ARG A 65 4.59 -9.53 -1.57
N LEU A 66 4.05 -8.36 -1.88
CA LEU A 66 4.66 -7.44 -2.83
C LEU A 66 6.00 -6.93 -2.33
N LEU A 67 6.10 -6.61 -1.05
CA LEU A 67 7.36 -6.16 -0.45
C LEU A 67 8.41 -7.26 -0.44
N LYS A 68 8.01 -8.49 -0.15
CA LYS A 68 8.93 -9.64 -0.22
C LYS A 68 9.44 -9.85 -1.64
N TYR A 69 8.58 -9.71 -2.62
CA TYR A 69 8.97 -9.81 -4.02
C TYR A 69 10.01 -8.75 -4.38
N LEU A 70 9.77 -7.50 -3.98
CA LEU A 70 10.74 -6.41 -4.22
C LEU A 70 12.06 -6.67 -3.54
N GLU A 71 12.03 -7.11 -2.27
CA GLU A 71 13.26 -7.40 -1.53
C GLU A 71 14.09 -8.47 -2.23
N ALA A 72 13.43 -9.49 -2.79
CA ALA A 72 14.12 -10.58 -3.46
C ALA A 72 14.65 -10.20 -4.83
N THR A 73 13.97 -9.28 -5.54
CA THR A 73 14.33 -8.96 -6.93
C THR A 73 15.13 -7.67 -7.07
N ASP A 74 14.92 -6.70 -6.18
CA ASP A 74 15.62 -5.41 -6.26
C ASP A 74 15.63 -4.75 -4.89
N THR A 75 16.69 -4.97 -4.14
CA THR A 75 16.83 -4.44 -2.77
C THR A 75 16.84 -2.92 -2.72
N THR A 76 17.37 -2.27 -3.73
CA THR A 76 17.40 -0.80 -3.78
C THR A 76 15.98 -0.23 -3.88
N ARG A 77 15.17 -0.80 -4.77
CA ARG A 77 13.77 -0.40 -4.92
C ARG A 77 12.98 -0.67 -3.65
N TYR A 78 13.23 -1.82 -3.03
CA TYR A 78 12.59 -2.18 -1.76
C TYR A 78 12.91 -1.14 -0.68
N ALA A 79 14.18 -0.79 -0.52
CA ALA A 79 14.60 0.19 0.48
C ALA A 79 13.97 1.55 0.23
N ASP A 80 13.89 1.99 -1.03
CA ASP A 80 13.29 3.27 -1.39
C ASP A 80 11.80 3.30 -1.04
N VAL A 81 11.07 2.23 -1.33
CA VAL A 81 9.63 2.14 -1.03
C VAL A 81 9.40 2.16 0.48
N ILE A 82 10.17 1.38 1.24
CA ILE A 82 10.05 1.35 2.70
C ILE A 82 10.27 2.75 3.29
N LYS A 83 11.27 3.45 2.77
CA LYS A 83 11.58 4.81 3.23
C LYS A 83 10.44 5.78 2.91
N LYS A 84 9.88 5.71 1.69
CA LYS A 84 8.82 6.61 1.25
C LYS A 84 7.52 6.43 2.02
N ILE A 85 7.15 5.18 2.32
CA ILE A 85 5.88 4.91 3.01
C ILE A 85 6.05 4.85 4.53
N GLY A 86 7.29 4.96 5.03
CA GLY A 86 7.55 5.02 6.46
C GLY A 86 7.40 3.68 7.18
N LEU A 87 7.42 2.57 6.46
CA LEU A 87 7.33 1.25 7.10
C LEU A 87 8.65 0.88 7.73
N ARG A 88 8.56 0.20 8.85
CA ARG A 88 9.72 -0.47 9.45
C ARG A 88 9.84 -1.85 8.85
N LYS A 89 11.05 -2.29 8.64
CA LYS A 89 11.31 -3.62 8.13
C LYS A 89 10.78 -4.71 9.06
#